data_293c83379bc2b62feaa58e2931cb8c4f
#
_entry.id   293c83379bc2b62feaa58e2931cb8c4f
#
_cell.length_a   1.000
_cell.length_b   1.000
_cell.length_c   1.000
_cell.angle_alpha   90.00
_cell.angle_beta   90.00
_cell.angle_gamma   90.00
#
_symmetry.space_group_name_H-M   'P 1'
#
loop_
_entity.id
_entity.type
_entity.pdbx_description
1 polymer ?
#
loop_
_entity_poly.entity_id
_entity_poly.type
_entity_poly.pdbx_seq_one_letter_code
_entity_poly.pdbx_strand_id
1 'polypeptide(L)'
;ADMQDTLEKIEKLHPDSLTVHALAIKRAAKFGQEGRTMDPGTEITQMVEAAAASAERMGLVPYYLYRQKNIAGNFENVGYAEKDKAGVYNILIMEERQTIIACGAGSTTKLVLPEKIKISSGKETNLIRVENVKNITEYIDRIDEMIERKEALFEKD
;
A
#
# COMPACT_ATOMS: atom_id res chain seq x y z
N ALA A 1 9.45 22.86 -7.99
CA ALA A 1 10.79 22.65 -8.57
C ALA A 1 11.20 21.17 -8.51
N ASP A 2 11.29 20.54 -7.34
CA ASP A 2 11.84 19.18 -7.18
C ASP A 2 10.99 18.09 -7.82
N MET A 3 9.67 18.20 -7.72
CA MET A 3 8.74 17.26 -8.36
C MET A 3 8.85 17.31 -9.89
N GLN A 4 8.95 18.50 -10.48
CA GLN A 4 9.09 18.68 -11.91
C GLN A 4 10.39 18.06 -12.43
N ASP A 5 11.52 18.34 -11.75
CA ASP A 5 12.83 17.75 -12.10
C ASP A 5 12.81 16.22 -11.98
N THR A 6 12.11 15.69 -10.96
CA THR A 6 11.94 14.25 -10.79
C THR A 6 11.15 13.64 -11.96
N LEU A 7 10.03 14.23 -12.35
CA LEU A 7 9.20 13.75 -13.44
C LEU A 7 9.94 13.79 -14.78
N GLU A 8 10.68 14.86 -15.06
CA GLU A 8 11.51 14.96 -16.27
C GLU A 8 12.58 13.86 -16.36
N LYS A 9 13.17 13.47 -15.22
CA LYS A 9 14.11 12.35 -15.15
C LYS A 9 13.42 11.01 -15.37
N ILE A 10 12.24 10.80 -14.78
CA ILE A 10 11.43 9.59 -14.96
C ILE A 10 11.00 9.45 -16.42
N GLU A 11 10.55 10.54 -17.06
CA GLU A 11 10.18 10.53 -18.49
C GLU A 11 11.37 10.12 -19.40
N LYS A 12 12.58 10.58 -19.08
CA LYS A 12 13.80 10.17 -19.82
C LYS A 12 14.14 8.69 -19.62
N LEU A 13 13.84 8.12 -18.44
CA LEU A 13 14.05 6.69 -18.16
C LEU A 13 13.00 5.81 -18.83
N HIS A 14 11.82 6.36 -19.12
CA HIS A 14 10.69 5.67 -19.74
C HIS A 14 10.38 4.30 -19.12
N PRO A 15 10.00 4.24 -17.84
CA PRO A 15 9.73 2.98 -17.15
C PRO A 15 8.44 2.33 -17.68
N ASP A 16 8.35 0.99 -17.62
CA ASP A 16 7.16 0.23 -17.99
C ASP A 16 5.96 0.51 -17.05
N SER A 17 6.24 0.93 -15.83
CA SER A 17 5.22 1.29 -14.83
C SER A 17 5.71 2.34 -13.83
N LEU A 18 4.78 3.10 -13.29
CA LEU A 18 5.01 4.15 -12.30
C LEU A 18 3.95 4.07 -11.22
N THR A 19 4.34 4.15 -9.96
CA THR A 19 3.39 4.32 -8.86
C THR A 19 3.57 5.68 -8.21
N VAL A 20 2.49 6.42 -8.11
CA VAL A 20 2.45 7.74 -7.46
C VAL A 20 1.76 7.60 -6.10
N HIS A 21 2.51 7.91 -5.04
CA HIS A 21 2.00 7.85 -3.67
C HIS A 21 1.92 9.24 -3.07
N ALA A 22 0.75 9.64 -2.58
CA ALA A 22 0.65 10.75 -1.66
C ALA A 22 1.07 10.29 -0.25
N LEU A 23 1.88 11.10 0.44
CA LEU A 23 2.40 10.74 1.76
C LEU A 23 1.28 10.70 2.80
N ALA A 24 1.20 9.59 3.53
CA ALA A 24 0.35 9.44 4.70
C ALA A 24 1.20 9.41 5.97
N ILE A 25 1.01 10.37 6.88
CA ILE A 25 1.72 10.39 8.16
C ILE A 25 1.01 9.44 9.14
N LYS A 26 1.70 8.36 9.50
CA LYS A 26 1.21 7.38 10.49
C LYS A 26 1.71 7.76 11.87
N ARG A 27 0.85 7.60 12.89
CA ARG A 27 1.16 7.96 14.30
C ARG A 27 2.43 7.30 14.84
N ALA A 28 2.69 6.06 14.49
CA ALA A 28 3.86 5.31 14.93
C ALA A 28 5.13 5.62 14.13
N ALA A 29 5.03 6.35 13.02
CA ALA A 29 6.17 6.79 12.24
C ALA A 29 6.83 8.01 12.89
N LYS A 30 8.13 8.21 12.63
CA LYS A 30 8.91 9.33 13.19
C LYS A 30 8.22 10.68 12.97
N PHE A 31 7.74 10.96 11.77
CA PHE A 31 7.00 12.21 11.48
C PHE A 31 5.72 12.36 12.31
N GLY A 32 5.00 11.26 12.58
CA GLY A 32 3.81 11.29 13.43
C GLY A 32 4.16 11.52 14.91
N GLN A 33 5.27 10.96 15.39
CA GLN A 33 5.78 11.18 16.75
C GLN A 33 6.29 12.61 16.95
N GLU A 34 6.88 13.22 15.92
CA GLU A 34 7.32 14.62 15.90
C GLU A 34 6.15 15.63 15.77
N GLY A 35 4.91 15.15 15.69
CA GLY A 35 3.72 15.99 15.55
C GLY A 35 3.63 16.71 14.20
N ARG A 36 4.36 16.24 13.18
CA ARG A 36 4.28 16.83 11.83
C ARG A 36 2.90 16.60 11.24
N THR A 37 2.30 17.65 10.74
CA THR A 37 1.08 17.61 9.95
C THR A 37 1.40 17.89 8.50
N MET A 38 0.66 17.26 7.59
CA MET A 38 0.72 17.62 6.18
C MET A 38 -0.25 18.77 5.94
N ASP A 39 0.25 19.85 5.36
CA ASP A 39 -0.62 20.87 4.79
C ASP A 39 -1.34 20.27 3.56
N PRO A 40 -2.68 20.20 3.54
CA PRO A 40 -3.43 19.70 2.40
C PRO A 40 -3.47 20.68 1.22
N GLY A 41 -2.49 21.58 1.14
CA GLY A 41 -2.47 22.73 0.24
C GLY A 41 -2.50 22.40 -1.25
N THR A 42 -2.70 23.46 -2.00
CA THR A 42 -2.78 23.52 -3.48
C THR A 42 -1.59 22.83 -4.17
N GLU A 43 -0.42 22.80 -3.52
CA GLU A 43 0.80 22.18 -4.08
C GLU A 43 0.68 20.66 -4.29
N ILE A 44 0.00 19.93 -3.37
CA ILE A 44 -0.16 18.48 -3.51
C ILE A 44 -1.06 18.16 -4.70
N THR A 45 -2.14 18.94 -4.90
CA THR A 45 -3.01 18.79 -6.07
C THR A 45 -2.20 18.98 -7.36
N GLN A 46 -1.41 20.02 -7.44
CA GLN A 46 -0.56 20.30 -8.61
C GLN A 46 0.48 19.19 -8.84
N MET A 47 1.06 18.63 -7.76
CA MET A 47 2.00 17.51 -7.86
C MET A 47 1.34 16.25 -8.42
N VAL A 48 0.14 15.92 -7.95
CA VAL A 48 -0.61 14.74 -8.41
C VAL A 48 -1.03 14.90 -9.86
N GLU A 49 -1.52 16.08 -10.25
CA GLU A 49 -1.88 16.40 -11.63
C GLU A 49 -0.66 16.36 -12.57
N ALA A 50 0.47 16.91 -12.15
CA ALA A 50 1.71 16.85 -12.90
C ALA A 50 2.21 15.42 -13.10
N ALA A 51 2.08 14.58 -12.07
CA ALA A 51 2.45 13.15 -12.16
C ALA A 51 1.53 12.39 -13.12
N ALA A 52 0.22 12.65 -13.09
CA ALA A 52 -0.74 12.05 -14.02
C ALA A 52 -0.45 12.46 -15.47
N ALA A 53 -0.20 13.75 -15.72
CA ALA A 53 0.16 14.25 -17.04
C ALA A 53 1.50 13.67 -17.54
N SER A 54 2.46 13.48 -16.65
CA SER A 54 3.75 12.82 -16.97
C SER A 54 3.55 11.36 -17.36
N ALA A 55 2.72 10.61 -16.61
CA ALA A 55 2.37 9.23 -16.94
C ALA A 55 1.69 9.14 -18.32
N GLU A 56 0.76 10.05 -18.61
CA GLU A 56 0.08 10.13 -19.91
C GLU A 56 1.07 10.39 -21.07
N ARG A 57 2.00 11.32 -20.89
CA ARG A 57 3.06 11.57 -21.92
C ARG A 57 3.93 10.35 -22.20
N MET A 58 4.13 9.48 -21.20
CA MET A 58 4.85 8.20 -21.37
C MET A 58 3.95 7.08 -21.93
N GLY A 59 2.66 7.34 -22.19
CA GLY A 59 1.73 6.31 -22.65
C GLY A 59 1.26 5.34 -21.56
N LEU A 60 1.52 5.67 -20.29
CA LEU A 60 1.11 4.86 -19.17
C LEU A 60 -0.36 5.15 -18.81
N VAL A 61 -1.14 4.10 -18.57
CA VAL A 61 -2.55 4.19 -18.16
C VAL A 61 -2.72 3.76 -16.71
N PRO A 62 -3.66 4.37 -15.97
CA PRO A 62 -3.93 3.94 -14.59
C PRO A 62 -4.52 2.54 -14.59
N TYR A 63 -4.04 1.65 -13.71
CA TYR A 63 -4.53 0.28 -13.60
C TYR A 63 -4.96 -0.11 -12.18
N TYR A 64 -4.55 0.64 -11.15
CA TYR A 64 -5.10 0.51 -9.80
C TYR A 64 -5.11 1.83 -9.04
N LEU A 65 -6.03 1.92 -8.09
CA LEU A 65 -6.21 3.03 -7.16
C LEU A 65 -6.24 2.49 -5.73
N TYR A 66 -5.49 3.11 -4.83
CA TYR A 66 -5.50 2.74 -3.43
C TYR A 66 -5.52 3.96 -2.52
N ARG A 67 -6.56 4.05 -1.69
CA ARG A 67 -6.71 5.11 -0.71
C ARG A 67 -6.29 4.65 0.68
N GLN A 68 -5.32 5.33 1.27
CA GLN A 68 -4.95 5.14 2.67
C GLN A 68 -5.74 6.10 3.58
N LYS A 69 -5.99 5.67 4.83
CA LYS A 69 -6.51 6.58 5.86
C LYS A 69 -5.46 7.64 6.19
N ASN A 70 -5.91 8.89 6.41
CA ASN A 70 -5.07 10.04 6.76
C ASN A 70 -4.00 10.38 5.71
N ILE A 71 -4.32 10.19 4.44
CA ILE A 71 -3.50 10.66 3.33
C ILE A 71 -3.73 12.16 3.11
N ALA A 72 -2.68 12.90 2.78
CA ALA A 72 -2.78 14.32 2.50
C ALA A 72 -3.72 14.58 1.33
N GLY A 73 -4.62 15.57 1.47
CA GLY A 73 -5.58 15.97 0.43
C GLY A 73 -6.62 14.92 0.04
N ASN A 74 -6.76 13.82 0.79
CA ASN A 74 -7.62 12.67 0.43
C ASN A 74 -7.31 12.05 -0.95
N PHE A 75 -6.12 12.26 -1.47
CA PHE A 75 -5.69 11.69 -2.74
C PHE A 75 -5.54 10.17 -2.66
N GLU A 76 -5.65 9.52 -3.80
CA GLU A 76 -5.41 8.11 -3.95
C GLU A 76 -3.97 7.85 -4.41
N ASN A 77 -3.41 6.72 -4.00
CA ASN A 77 -2.20 6.22 -4.62
C ASN A 77 -2.60 5.58 -5.95
N VAL A 78 -1.94 5.96 -7.02
CA VAL A 78 -2.29 5.52 -8.37
C VAL A 78 -1.12 4.74 -8.96
N GLY A 79 -1.39 3.54 -9.46
CA GLY A 79 -0.46 2.79 -10.29
C GLY A 79 -0.77 3.01 -11.76
N TYR A 80 0.23 3.43 -12.53
CA TYR A 80 0.20 3.58 -13.96
C TYR A 80 1.10 2.53 -14.61
N ALA A 81 0.73 1.97 -15.75
CA ALA A 81 1.54 1.03 -16.50
C ALA A 81 1.27 1.15 -18.00
N GLU A 82 2.22 0.71 -18.82
CA GLU A 82 1.93 0.39 -20.20
C GLU A 82 0.88 -0.72 -20.28
N LYS A 83 0.12 -0.74 -21.36
CA LYS A 83 -0.83 -1.82 -21.62
C LYS A 83 -0.07 -3.16 -21.61
N ASP A 84 -0.61 -4.13 -20.89
CA ASP A 84 -0.04 -5.48 -20.71
C ASP A 84 1.21 -5.57 -19.79
N LYS A 85 1.66 -4.45 -19.19
CA LYS A 85 2.76 -4.41 -18.22
C LYS A 85 2.31 -4.03 -16.80
N ALA A 86 1.02 -4.13 -16.51
CA ALA A 86 0.48 -3.90 -15.19
C ALA A 86 1.07 -4.87 -14.16
N GLY A 87 1.47 -4.36 -12.99
CA GLY A 87 2.06 -5.16 -11.92
C GLY A 87 1.07 -6.19 -11.36
N VAL A 88 1.24 -7.46 -11.71
CA VAL A 88 0.36 -8.56 -11.27
C VAL A 88 0.25 -8.62 -9.75
N TYR A 89 1.35 -8.39 -9.03
CA TYR A 89 1.36 -8.33 -7.56
C TYR A 89 0.39 -7.27 -7.02
N ASN A 90 0.38 -6.07 -7.59
CA ASN A 90 -0.52 -5.00 -7.17
C ASN A 90 -1.98 -5.38 -7.39
N ILE A 91 -2.29 -6.00 -8.52
CA ILE A 91 -3.65 -6.47 -8.84
C ILE A 91 -4.08 -7.54 -7.84
N LEU A 92 -3.24 -8.55 -7.59
CA LEU A 92 -3.56 -9.66 -6.68
C LEU A 92 -3.75 -9.18 -5.23
N ILE A 93 -2.96 -8.19 -4.78
CA ILE A 93 -3.11 -7.57 -3.46
C ILE A 93 -4.44 -6.81 -3.36
N MET A 94 -4.79 -6.01 -4.36
CA MET A 94 -5.99 -5.18 -4.35
C MET A 94 -7.26 -6.02 -4.44
N GLU A 95 -7.23 -7.08 -5.26
CA GLU A 95 -8.35 -8.01 -5.44
C GLU A 95 -8.46 -9.07 -4.33
N GLU A 96 -7.48 -9.12 -3.41
CA GLU A 96 -7.41 -10.10 -2.32
C GLU A 96 -7.56 -11.56 -2.83
N ARG A 97 -6.91 -11.87 -3.96
CA ARG A 97 -6.98 -13.18 -4.65
C ARG A 97 -5.89 -14.16 -4.24
N GLN A 98 -4.88 -13.70 -3.54
CA GLN A 98 -3.73 -14.50 -3.17
C GLN A 98 -3.41 -14.35 -1.68
N THR A 99 -3.06 -15.48 -1.04
CA THR A 99 -2.47 -15.47 0.30
C THR A 99 -1.14 -14.72 0.28
N ILE A 100 -0.95 -13.82 1.24
CA ILE A 100 0.23 -12.99 1.38
C ILE A 100 0.76 -13.13 2.80
N ILE A 101 1.98 -13.63 2.93
CA ILE A 101 2.69 -13.66 4.20
C ILE A 101 3.49 -12.36 4.33
N ALA A 102 3.20 -11.60 5.36
CA ALA A 102 3.82 -10.29 5.56
C ALA A 102 4.83 -10.32 6.70
N CYS A 103 6.02 -9.75 6.46
CA CYS A 103 7.07 -9.56 7.44
C CYS A 103 7.23 -8.07 7.76
N GLY A 104 7.70 -7.76 8.97
CA GLY A 104 7.96 -6.39 9.42
C GLY A 104 6.87 -5.80 10.32
N ALA A 105 7.27 -4.78 11.09
CA ALA A 105 6.38 -4.07 12.00
C ALA A 105 5.20 -3.43 11.27
N GLY A 106 3.99 -3.63 11.79
CA GLY A 106 2.76 -3.04 11.24
C GLY A 106 2.27 -3.66 9.94
N SER A 107 2.90 -4.72 9.45
CA SER A 107 2.43 -5.45 8.28
C SER A 107 1.32 -6.45 8.62
N THR A 108 0.55 -6.87 7.62
CA THR A 108 -0.59 -7.76 7.79
C THR A 108 -0.48 -8.95 6.84
N THR A 109 -0.39 -10.16 7.42
CA THR A 109 -0.55 -11.41 6.67
C THR A 109 -2.03 -11.60 6.34
N LYS A 110 -2.31 -11.96 5.09
CA LYS A 110 -3.65 -12.25 4.58
C LYS A 110 -3.70 -13.68 4.09
N LEU A 111 -4.52 -14.51 4.70
CA LEU A 111 -4.83 -15.86 4.22
C LEU A 111 -6.13 -15.84 3.44
N VAL A 112 -6.08 -16.25 2.18
CA VAL A 112 -7.28 -16.39 1.33
C VAL A 112 -7.72 -17.84 1.37
N LEU A 113 -8.91 -18.07 1.91
CA LEU A 113 -9.52 -19.39 2.00
C LEU A 113 -10.23 -19.76 0.71
N PRO A 114 -10.32 -21.04 0.35
CA PRO A 114 -11.09 -21.50 -0.83
C PRO A 114 -12.58 -21.23 -0.66
N GLU A 115 -13.09 -21.29 0.58
CA GLU A 115 -14.49 -21.08 0.92
C GLU A 115 -14.66 -19.99 1.97
N LYS A 116 -15.85 -19.38 2.00
CA LYS A 116 -16.19 -18.39 3.02
C LYS A 116 -16.48 -19.08 4.35
N ILE A 117 -15.96 -18.50 5.43
CA ILE A 117 -16.23 -18.88 6.79
C ILE A 117 -17.04 -17.79 7.52
N LYS A 118 -17.81 -18.18 8.50
CA LYS A 118 -18.52 -17.25 9.39
C LYS A 118 -17.59 -16.83 10.52
N ILE A 119 -17.32 -15.54 10.64
CA ILE A 119 -16.55 -14.99 11.76
C ILE A 119 -17.46 -14.63 12.94
N SER A 120 -16.87 -14.36 14.11
CA SER A 120 -17.59 -14.07 15.37
C SER A 120 -18.62 -12.93 15.28
N SER A 121 -18.44 -12.00 14.35
CA SER A 121 -19.41 -10.92 14.07
C SER A 121 -20.61 -11.35 13.24
N GLY A 122 -20.69 -12.63 12.84
CA GLY A 122 -21.76 -13.16 11.98
C GLY A 122 -21.56 -12.89 10.48
N LYS A 123 -20.51 -12.13 10.12
CA LYS A 123 -20.18 -11.85 8.72
C LYS A 123 -19.46 -13.04 8.07
N GLU A 124 -19.76 -13.32 6.82
CA GLU A 124 -19.04 -14.30 6.02
C GLU A 124 -17.84 -13.66 5.32
N THR A 125 -16.69 -14.32 5.39
CA THR A 125 -15.45 -13.89 4.72
C THR A 125 -14.61 -15.10 4.33
N ASN A 126 -13.90 -14.99 3.22
CA ASN A 126 -12.85 -15.93 2.84
C ASN A 126 -11.44 -15.37 3.12
N LEU A 127 -11.34 -14.28 3.89
CA LEU A 127 -10.09 -13.61 4.17
C LEU A 127 -9.85 -13.53 5.67
N ILE A 128 -8.77 -14.16 6.12
CA ILE A 128 -8.28 -14.06 7.51
C ILE A 128 -7.06 -13.14 7.51
N ARG A 129 -6.96 -12.26 8.53
CA ARG A 129 -5.85 -11.33 8.69
C ARG A 129 -5.16 -11.56 10.03
N VAL A 130 -3.82 -11.58 9.99
CA VAL A 130 -2.98 -11.53 11.19
C VAL A 130 -2.04 -10.35 11.08
N GLU A 131 -2.15 -9.46 12.04
CA GLU A 131 -1.37 -8.23 12.09
C GLU A 131 -0.13 -8.39 12.96
N ASN A 132 1.01 -7.92 12.48
CA ASN A 132 2.20 -7.71 13.29
C ASN A 132 2.03 -6.43 14.13
N VAL A 133 2.69 -6.39 15.29
CA VAL A 133 2.73 -5.17 16.11
C VAL A 133 3.35 -4.02 15.32
N LYS A 134 2.87 -2.79 15.59
CA LYS A 134 3.23 -1.61 14.77
C LYS A 134 4.54 -0.95 15.20
N ASN A 135 4.90 -1.07 16.48
CA ASN A 135 6.14 -0.53 16.99
C ASN A 135 7.30 -1.43 16.59
N ILE A 136 8.40 -0.84 16.10
CA ILE A 136 9.57 -1.58 15.60
C ILE A 136 10.26 -2.35 16.73
N THR A 137 10.48 -1.72 17.88
CA THR A 137 11.12 -2.36 19.03
C THR A 137 10.29 -3.53 19.53
N GLU A 138 8.99 -3.33 19.75
CA GLU A 138 8.06 -4.41 20.12
C GLU A 138 8.02 -5.54 19.09
N TYR A 139 8.13 -5.23 17.80
CA TYR A 139 8.17 -6.24 16.75
C TYR A 139 9.42 -7.12 16.86
N ILE A 140 10.56 -6.51 17.12
CA ILE A 140 11.84 -7.23 17.29
C ILE A 140 11.79 -8.09 18.57
N ASP A 141 11.36 -7.51 19.68
CA ASP A 141 11.31 -8.19 20.99
C ASP A 141 10.30 -9.35 21.03
N ARG A 142 9.27 -9.30 20.17
CA ARG A 142 8.18 -10.30 20.10
C ARG A 142 8.16 -11.04 18.76
N ILE A 143 9.32 -11.23 18.13
CA ILE A 143 9.39 -11.84 16.79
C ILE A 143 8.84 -13.28 16.79
N ASP A 144 9.15 -14.06 17.81
CA ASP A 144 8.67 -15.44 17.94
C ASP A 144 7.15 -15.50 18.03
N GLU A 145 6.53 -14.62 18.84
CA GLU A 145 5.08 -14.50 18.92
C GLU A 145 4.45 -14.12 17.54
N MET A 146 5.13 -13.26 16.77
CA MET A 146 4.66 -12.90 15.42
C MET A 146 4.74 -14.08 14.44
N ILE A 147 5.68 -14.99 14.65
CA ILE A 147 5.81 -16.25 13.88
C ILE A 147 4.68 -17.19 14.30
N GLU A 148 4.53 -17.49 15.59
CA GLU A 148 3.49 -18.38 16.14
C GLU A 148 2.08 -17.96 15.69
N ARG A 149 1.77 -16.65 15.70
CA ARG A 149 0.49 -16.14 15.21
C ARG A 149 0.21 -16.49 13.75
N LYS A 150 1.25 -16.58 12.92
CA LYS A 150 1.13 -16.94 11.50
C LYS A 150 1.02 -18.45 11.33
N GLU A 151 1.84 -19.23 12.05
CA GLU A 151 1.78 -20.68 12.04
C GLU A 151 0.39 -21.18 12.40
N ALA A 152 -0.22 -20.63 13.46
CA ALA A 152 -1.58 -20.94 13.87
C ALA A 152 -2.67 -20.66 12.79
N LEU A 153 -2.36 -19.92 11.72
CA LEU A 153 -3.27 -19.76 10.58
C LEU A 153 -3.27 -20.97 9.65
N PHE A 154 -2.13 -21.68 9.55
CA PHE A 154 -1.93 -22.76 8.60
C PHE A 154 -2.13 -24.14 9.24
N GLU A 155 -2.19 -24.22 10.58
CA GLU A 155 -2.45 -25.45 11.33
C GLU A 155 -3.96 -25.77 11.51
N LYS A 156 -4.83 -24.88 11.07
CA LYS A 156 -6.30 -25.09 11.11
C LYS A 156 -6.78 -25.76 9.83
N ASP A 157 -6.42 -27.02 9.67
CA ASP A 157 -7.11 -27.95 8.75
C ASP A 157 -8.36 -28.56 9.42
#